data_908553bfd00aecd078194c4fb8066092
#
_entry.id   908553bfd00aecd078194c4fb8066092
#
_cell.length_a   1.000
_cell.length_b   1.000
_cell.length_c   1.000
_cell.angle_alpha   90.00
_cell.angle_beta   90.00
_cell.angle_gamma   90.00
#
_symmetry.space_group_name_H-M   'P 1'
#
loop_
_entity.id
_entity.type
_entity.pdbx_description
1 polymer ?
#
loop_
_entity_poly.entity_id
_entity_poly.type
_entity_poly.pdbx_seq_one_letter_code
_entity_poly.pdbx_strand_id
1 'polypeptide(L)'
;MNAGDFSPRDFDGVIDVAEISAALVKQLRDMTGAGMMECKKALTEAKGNMEEAVTLLRKAGLAQAAKRAGRATAQGTIGSYIHMGGKIGVLVEVNCESDFVARTDDFASLVKELAMHIAAADPKWVRREDVPAEAIEKEKAIYRAQMENSGKPENVLNKIIEGKLGSFYSQFVLVDQPSVRDGAVTISQLIAQASAKTGENIQVSRFVRFRVGEGGDGQEAAS
;
A
#
# COMPACT_ATOMS: atom_id res chain seq x y z
N MET A 1 -66.59 7.10 33.08
CA MET A 1 -65.81 6.24 32.19
C MET A 1 -65.01 7.16 31.30
N ASN A 2 -63.76 7.42 31.68
CA ASN A 2 -62.89 8.34 30.97
C ASN A 2 -61.92 7.55 30.05
N ALA A 3 -62.09 7.79 28.77
CA ALA A 3 -61.09 7.36 27.78
C ALA A 3 -59.87 8.27 27.91
N GLY A 4 -58.73 7.65 28.32
CA GLY A 4 -57.45 8.32 28.45
C GLY A 4 -56.86 8.61 27.06
N ASP A 5 -56.54 9.86 26.88
CA ASP A 5 -55.85 10.48 25.77
C ASP A 5 -54.41 9.92 25.70
N PHE A 6 -54.11 9.11 24.70
CA PHE A 6 -52.75 8.60 24.40
C PHE A 6 -52.12 9.50 23.34
N SER A 7 -51.45 10.54 23.84
CA SER A 7 -50.64 11.40 22.98
C SER A 7 -49.33 10.64 22.58
N PRO A 8 -49.00 10.52 21.30
CA PRO A 8 -47.69 9.99 20.88
C PRO A 8 -46.65 11.07 21.12
N ARG A 9 -45.92 10.97 22.26
CA ARG A 9 -44.76 11.78 22.51
C ARG A 9 -43.58 11.23 21.71
N ASP A 10 -43.18 12.03 20.79
CA ASP A 10 -41.83 12.28 20.28
C ASP A 10 -40.77 11.22 20.68
N PHE A 11 -40.59 10.24 19.80
CA PHE A 11 -39.34 9.52 19.68
C PHE A 11 -38.40 10.36 18.80
N ASP A 12 -37.92 11.48 19.31
CA ASP A 12 -36.65 12.03 18.88
C ASP A 12 -35.57 11.02 19.33
N GLY A 13 -35.30 10.06 18.44
CA GLY A 13 -34.20 9.13 18.57
C GLY A 13 -32.89 9.88 18.42
N VAL A 14 -32.45 10.53 19.49
CA VAL A 14 -31.01 10.72 19.73
C VAL A 14 -30.48 9.31 19.87
N ILE A 15 -29.92 8.78 18.78
CA ILE A 15 -29.09 7.57 18.83
C ILE A 15 -27.93 7.97 19.72
N ASP A 16 -28.03 7.53 20.97
CA ASP A 16 -26.96 7.61 21.97
C ASP A 16 -25.71 7.08 21.27
N VAL A 17 -24.69 7.95 21.12
CA VAL A 17 -23.41 7.57 20.49
C VAL A 17 -22.92 6.40 21.34
N ALA A 18 -23.05 5.19 20.84
CA ALA A 18 -22.71 3.97 21.54
C ALA A 18 -21.34 4.18 22.18
N GLU A 19 -21.29 4.14 23.50
CA GLU A 19 -20.06 4.39 24.25
C GLU A 19 -19.03 3.38 23.75
N ILE A 20 -18.01 3.90 23.05
CA ILE A 20 -17.00 3.04 22.42
C ILE A 20 -16.31 2.23 23.51
N SER A 21 -16.65 0.97 23.62
CA SER A 21 -16.16 0.10 24.67
C SER A 21 -14.65 -0.13 24.54
N ALA A 22 -13.96 -0.27 25.64
CA ALA A 22 -12.54 -0.61 25.66
C ALA A 22 -12.24 -1.93 24.91
N ALA A 23 -13.18 -2.88 24.92
CA ALA A 23 -13.09 -4.14 24.18
C ALA A 23 -13.07 -3.92 22.67
N LEU A 24 -13.94 -3.04 22.16
CA LEU A 24 -14.00 -2.71 20.73
C LEU A 24 -12.71 -2.00 20.28
N VAL A 25 -12.19 -1.08 21.10
CA VAL A 25 -10.90 -0.41 20.85
C VAL A 25 -9.75 -1.41 20.81
N LYS A 26 -9.72 -2.36 21.76
CA LYS A 26 -8.72 -3.43 21.78
C LYS A 26 -8.81 -4.30 20.54
N GLN A 27 -10.01 -4.72 20.15
CA GLN A 27 -10.22 -5.53 18.95
C GLN A 27 -9.72 -4.82 17.70
N LEU A 28 -10.04 -3.54 17.51
CA LEU A 28 -9.55 -2.76 16.37
C LEU A 28 -8.02 -2.62 16.38
N ARG A 29 -7.44 -2.43 17.57
CA ARG A 29 -5.98 -2.39 17.73
C ARG A 29 -5.33 -3.72 17.36
N ASP A 30 -5.87 -4.82 17.83
CA ASP A 30 -5.32 -6.16 17.55
C ASP A 30 -5.39 -6.48 16.04
N MET A 31 -6.41 -5.98 15.34
CA MET A 31 -6.57 -6.13 13.90
C MET A 31 -5.63 -5.23 13.08
N THR A 32 -5.39 -4.00 13.53
CA THR A 32 -4.74 -2.96 12.73
C THR A 32 -3.32 -2.63 13.17
N GLY A 33 -2.97 -2.94 14.42
CA GLY A 33 -1.73 -2.54 15.06
C GLY A 33 -1.61 -1.04 15.35
N ALA A 34 -2.67 -0.25 15.10
CA ALA A 34 -2.68 1.19 15.34
C ALA A 34 -2.67 1.54 16.84
N GLY A 35 -2.28 2.78 17.16
CA GLY A 35 -2.26 3.25 18.55
C GLY A 35 -3.65 3.23 19.19
N MET A 36 -3.73 2.99 20.51
CA MET A 36 -5.00 2.89 21.26
C MET A 36 -5.87 4.13 21.07
N MET A 37 -5.28 5.32 21.12
CA MET A 37 -6.01 6.58 20.97
C MET A 37 -6.49 6.82 19.52
N GLU A 38 -5.72 6.38 18.53
CA GLU A 38 -6.09 6.42 17.12
C GLU A 38 -7.27 5.48 16.85
N CYS A 39 -7.23 4.25 17.42
CA CYS A 39 -8.35 3.30 17.33
C CYS A 39 -9.61 3.87 17.97
N LYS A 40 -9.51 4.47 19.17
CA LYS A 40 -10.65 5.09 19.84
C LYS A 40 -11.23 6.23 18.99
N LYS A 41 -10.38 7.10 18.45
CA LYS A 41 -10.81 8.21 17.59
C LYS A 41 -11.51 7.70 16.33
N ALA A 42 -10.92 6.73 15.65
CA ALA A 42 -11.50 6.14 14.45
C ALA A 42 -12.86 5.48 14.70
N LEU A 43 -13.00 4.73 15.81
CA LEU A 43 -14.28 4.14 16.21
C LEU A 43 -15.34 5.19 16.55
N THR A 44 -14.94 6.27 17.21
CA THR A 44 -15.85 7.38 17.52
C THR A 44 -16.35 8.02 16.23
N GLU A 45 -15.47 8.31 15.28
CA GLU A 45 -15.79 8.90 13.97
C GLU A 45 -16.67 7.96 13.14
N ALA A 46 -16.38 6.66 13.19
CA ALA A 46 -17.15 5.59 12.54
C ALA A 46 -18.41 5.18 13.32
N LYS A 47 -18.76 5.85 14.41
CA LYS A 47 -19.93 5.54 15.25
C LYS A 47 -20.00 4.06 15.66
N GLY A 48 -18.84 3.47 15.97
CA GLY A 48 -18.69 2.07 16.36
C GLY A 48 -18.63 1.07 15.20
N ASN A 49 -18.71 1.51 13.94
CA ASN A 49 -18.57 0.63 12.79
C ASN A 49 -17.08 0.23 12.60
N MET A 50 -16.80 -1.06 12.76
CA MET A 50 -15.43 -1.60 12.70
C MET A 50 -14.79 -1.44 11.32
N GLU A 51 -15.52 -1.74 10.23
CA GLU A 51 -15.00 -1.67 8.87
C GLU A 51 -14.67 -0.23 8.45
N GLU A 52 -15.56 0.69 8.82
CA GLU A 52 -15.34 2.12 8.58
C GLU A 52 -14.18 2.65 9.41
N ALA A 53 -14.03 2.23 10.66
CA ALA A 53 -12.90 2.58 11.51
C ALA A 53 -11.56 2.07 10.95
N VAL A 54 -11.51 0.84 10.42
CA VAL A 54 -10.33 0.30 9.70
C VAL A 54 -10.00 1.18 8.48
N THR A 55 -11.01 1.58 7.72
CA THR A 55 -10.84 2.45 6.54
C THR A 55 -10.30 3.83 6.93
N LEU A 56 -10.81 4.43 8.00
CA LEU A 56 -10.33 5.70 8.55
C LEU A 56 -8.88 5.59 9.02
N LEU A 57 -8.53 4.54 9.75
CA LEU A 57 -7.15 4.29 10.17
C LEU A 57 -6.19 4.10 8.99
N ARG A 58 -6.62 3.38 7.96
CA ARG A 58 -5.83 3.20 6.73
C ARG A 58 -5.55 4.55 6.05
N LYS A 59 -6.57 5.40 5.89
CA LYS A 59 -6.41 6.75 5.33
C LYS A 59 -5.49 7.63 6.19
N ALA A 60 -5.66 7.61 7.51
CA ALA A 60 -4.83 8.37 8.44
C ALA A 60 -3.37 7.89 8.41
N GLY A 61 -3.14 6.57 8.34
CA GLY A 61 -1.82 5.97 8.23
C GLY A 61 -1.08 6.42 6.95
N LEU A 62 -1.77 6.42 5.80
CA LEU A 62 -1.22 6.94 4.54
C LEU A 62 -0.82 8.43 4.66
N ALA A 63 -1.68 9.25 5.27
CA ALA A 63 -1.39 10.68 5.47
C ALA A 63 -0.19 10.91 6.40
N GLN A 64 -0.04 10.09 7.44
CA GLN A 64 1.11 10.16 8.34
C GLN A 64 2.39 9.67 7.67
N ALA A 65 2.34 8.56 6.91
CA ALA A 65 3.46 8.06 6.14
C ALA A 65 3.95 9.10 5.13
N ALA A 66 3.04 9.77 4.42
CA ALA A 66 3.38 10.86 3.50
C ALA A 66 4.11 12.02 4.19
N LYS A 67 3.71 12.40 5.41
CA LYS A 67 4.42 13.44 6.21
C LYS A 67 5.82 13.02 6.62
N ARG A 68 6.08 11.71 6.76
CA ARG A 68 7.39 11.17 7.15
C ARG A 68 8.28 10.85 5.96
N ALA A 69 7.76 10.77 4.74
CA ALA A 69 8.47 10.33 3.54
C ALA A 69 9.78 11.09 3.25
N GLY A 70 9.89 12.34 3.73
CA GLY A 70 11.11 13.15 3.60
C GLY A 70 12.17 12.95 4.70
N ARG A 71 11.91 12.07 5.70
CA ARG A 71 12.88 11.82 6.77
C ARG A 71 13.95 10.86 6.29
N ALA A 72 15.20 11.09 6.72
CA ALA A 72 16.31 10.21 6.36
C ALA A 72 16.14 8.82 6.97
N THR A 73 16.41 7.79 6.17
CA THR A 73 16.33 6.39 6.55
C THR A 73 17.70 5.75 6.36
N ALA A 74 18.59 5.95 7.36
CA ALA A 74 19.97 5.49 7.31
C ALA A 74 20.18 4.08 7.87
N GLN A 75 19.15 3.51 8.50
CA GLN A 75 19.16 2.16 9.05
C GLN A 75 18.24 1.24 8.21
N GLY A 76 18.24 -0.05 8.51
CA GLY A 76 17.39 -1.00 7.79
C GLY A 76 17.97 -2.40 7.71
N THR A 77 17.44 -3.20 6.80
CA THR A 77 17.84 -4.60 6.62
C THR A 77 17.79 -4.99 5.15
N ILE A 78 18.72 -5.88 4.76
CA ILE A 78 18.63 -6.59 3.48
C ILE A 78 17.88 -7.90 3.72
N GLY A 79 16.68 -8.00 3.14
CA GLY A 79 15.91 -9.23 3.12
C GLY A 79 16.27 -10.10 1.93
N SER A 80 16.17 -11.42 2.12
CA SER A 80 16.36 -12.39 1.05
C SER A 80 15.20 -13.35 0.98
N TYR A 81 14.89 -13.83 -0.23
CA TYR A 81 13.92 -14.88 -0.45
C TYR A 81 14.35 -15.77 -1.61
N ILE A 82 14.39 -17.06 -1.37
CA ILE A 82 14.58 -18.08 -2.41
C ILE A 82 13.28 -18.86 -2.54
N HIS A 83 12.69 -18.81 -3.73
CA HIS A 83 11.45 -19.55 -3.99
C HIS A 83 11.69 -21.05 -4.03
N MET A 84 10.68 -21.83 -3.65
CA MET A 84 10.77 -23.29 -3.66
C MET A 84 11.27 -23.81 -5.01
N GLY A 85 12.22 -24.72 -4.99
CA GLY A 85 12.91 -25.23 -6.17
C GLY A 85 14.12 -24.41 -6.61
N GLY A 86 14.46 -23.32 -5.91
CA GLY A 86 15.73 -22.59 -6.09
C GLY A 86 15.88 -21.83 -7.41
N LYS A 87 14.79 -21.69 -8.19
CA LYS A 87 14.84 -21.07 -9.52
C LYS A 87 14.61 -19.55 -9.54
N ILE A 88 14.13 -18.98 -8.42
CA ILE A 88 13.93 -17.53 -8.26
C ILE A 88 14.55 -17.14 -6.93
N GLY A 89 15.38 -16.10 -6.94
CA GLY A 89 16.01 -15.51 -5.76
C GLY A 89 15.84 -14.00 -5.76
N VAL A 90 15.62 -13.42 -4.58
CA VAL A 90 15.45 -11.98 -4.37
C VAL A 90 16.32 -11.52 -3.21
N LEU A 91 16.97 -10.36 -3.39
CA LEU A 91 17.50 -9.52 -2.31
C LEU A 91 16.77 -8.18 -2.38
N VAL A 92 16.32 -7.66 -1.24
CA VAL A 92 15.66 -6.35 -1.14
C VAL A 92 16.23 -5.57 0.04
N GLU A 93 16.58 -4.31 -0.18
CA GLU A 93 17.00 -3.37 0.86
C GLU A 93 15.80 -2.52 1.27
N VAL A 94 15.43 -2.66 2.56
CA VAL A 94 14.35 -1.89 3.19
C VAL A 94 14.97 -1.05 4.30
N ASN A 95 14.75 0.26 4.24
CA ASN A 95 15.34 1.22 5.18
C ASN A 95 14.30 1.79 6.13
N CYS A 96 14.74 2.16 7.33
CA CYS A 96 14.00 2.85 8.38
C CYS A 96 14.89 3.92 9.06
N GLU A 97 14.32 4.70 10.01
CA GLU A 97 15.06 5.78 10.65
C GLU A 97 16.07 5.25 11.69
N SER A 98 15.70 4.21 12.46
CA SER A 98 16.53 3.66 13.55
C SER A 98 16.80 2.17 13.43
N ASP A 99 17.90 1.71 14.05
CA ASP A 99 18.23 0.29 14.20
C ASP A 99 17.26 -0.44 15.14
N PHE A 100 16.57 0.29 16.00
CA PHE A 100 15.53 -0.23 16.87
C PHE A 100 14.37 -0.81 16.07
N VAL A 101 13.85 -0.04 15.13
CA VAL A 101 12.77 -0.48 14.22
C VAL A 101 13.24 -1.60 13.31
N ALA A 102 14.48 -1.52 12.79
CA ALA A 102 15.06 -2.56 11.94
C ALA A 102 15.09 -3.96 12.59
N ARG A 103 15.07 -4.03 13.92
CA ARG A 103 15.11 -5.30 14.70
C ARG A 103 13.74 -5.80 15.13
N THR A 104 12.67 -5.07 14.84
CA THR A 104 11.31 -5.48 15.23
C THR A 104 10.77 -6.60 14.35
N ASP A 105 9.92 -7.46 14.91
CA ASP A 105 9.25 -8.52 14.17
C ASP A 105 8.33 -7.96 13.08
N ASP A 106 7.72 -6.80 13.32
CA ASP A 106 6.87 -6.12 12.36
C ASP A 106 7.65 -5.68 11.12
N PHE A 107 8.86 -5.12 11.31
CA PHE A 107 9.74 -4.74 10.22
C PHE A 107 10.26 -5.97 9.47
N ALA A 108 10.70 -7.00 10.19
CA ALA A 108 11.16 -8.25 9.59
C ALA A 108 10.05 -8.94 8.77
N SER A 109 8.81 -8.91 9.26
CA SER A 109 7.64 -9.42 8.54
C SER A 109 7.37 -8.67 7.26
N LEU A 110 7.44 -7.33 7.27
CA LEU A 110 7.33 -6.50 6.07
C LEU A 110 8.42 -6.83 5.05
N VAL A 111 9.69 -6.90 5.49
CA VAL A 111 10.84 -7.22 4.61
C VAL A 111 10.64 -8.57 3.93
N LYS A 112 10.20 -9.58 4.67
CA LYS A 112 9.91 -10.91 4.14
C LYS A 112 8.75 -10.88 3.14
N GLU A 113 7.68 -10.15 3.43
CA GLU A 113 6.53 -10.01 2.54
C GLU A 113 6.92 -9.30 1.23
N LEU A 114 7.71 -8.24 1.30
CA LEU A 114 8.25 -7.54 0.14
C LEU A 114 9.13 -8.45 -0.72
N ALA A 115 10.02 -9.23 -0.12
CA ALA A 115 10.89 -10.15 -0.85
C ALA A 115 10.07 -11.24 -1.58
N MET A 116 9.05 -11.81 -0.93
CA MET A 116 8.14 -12.78 -1.55
C MET A 116 7.33 -12.15 -2.69
N HIS A 117 6.83 -10.92 -2.48
CA HIS A 117 6.09 -10.19 -3.49
C HIS A 117 6.94 -9.93 -4.75
N ILE A 118 8.18 -9.45 -4.57
CA ILE A 118 9.12 -9.20 -5.68
C ILE A 118 9.39 -10.49 -6.46
N ALA A 119 9.56 -11.62 -5.76
CA ALA A 119 9.76 -12.90 -6.42
C ALA A 119 8.58 -13.31 -7.31
N ALA A 120 7.35 -13.05 -6.87
CA ALA A 120 6.13 -13.46 -7.55
C ALA A 120 5.68 -12.46 -8.64
N ALA A 121 5.72 -11.17 -8.34
CA ALA A 121 5.15 -10.12 -9.20
C ALA A 121 6.14 -9.53 -10.21
N ASP A 122 7.44 -9.80 -10.06
CA ASP A 122 8.51 -9.36 -10.97
C ASP A 122 8.46 -7.86 -11.31
N PRO A 123 8.43 -6.94 -10.32
CA PRO A 123 8.55 -5.52 -10.61
C PRO A 123 9.88 -5.21 -11.26
N LYS A 124 9.93 -4.12 -12.05
CA LYS A 124 11.16 -3.68 -12.71
C LYS A 124 11.78 -2.46 -12.01
N TRP A 125 10.96 -1.68 -11.33
CA TRP A 125 11.37 -0.46 -10.64
C TRP A 125 10.73 -0.39 -9.25
N VAL A 126 11.36 0.33 -8.34
CA VAL A 126 10.80 0.53 -6.98
C VAL A 126 9.68 1.56 -7.04
N ARG A 127 9.91 2.74 -7.64
CA ARG A 127 9.00 3.88 -7.71
C ARG A 127 8.80 4.33 -9.14
N ARG A 128 7.78 5.15 -9.38
CA ARG A 128 7.50 5.73 -10.70
C ARG A 128 8.64 6.61 -11.21
N GLU A 129 9.30 7.31 -10.29
CA GLU A 129 10.44 8.18 -10.58
C GLU A 129 11.68 7.40 -11.06
N ASP A 130 11.75 6.11 -10.75
CA ASP A 130 12.83 5.23 -11.17
C ASP A 130 12.64 4.71 -12.61
N VAL A 131 11.43 4.91 -13.20
CA VAL A 131 11.12 4.48 -14.56
C VAL A 131 11.80 5.41 -15.55
N PRO A 132 12.67 4.89 -16.46
CA PRO A 132 13.31 5.73 -17.48
C PRO A 132 12.27 6.44 -18.35
N ALA A 133 12.50 7.72 -18.63
CA ALA A 133 11.61 8.52 -19.48
C ALA A 133 11.39 7.88 -20.86
N GLU A 134 12.42 7.24 -21.40
CA GLU A 134 12.36 6.50 -22.67
C GLU A 134 11.36 5.34 -22.61
N ALA A 135 11.30 4.59 -21.51
CA ALA A 135 10.34 3.51 -21.31
C ALA A 135 8.91 4.05 -21.29
N ILE A 136 8.68 5.18 -20.61
CA ILE A 136 7.37 5.85 -20.57
C ILE A 136 6.95 6.32 -21.96
N GLU A 137 7.84 6.97 -22.71
CA GLU A 137 7.53 7.46 -24.06
C GLU A 137 7.29 6.31 -25.04
N LYS A 138 8.02 5.22 -24.92
CA LYS A 138 7.79 4.00 -25.70
C LYS A 138 6.38 3.42 -25.44
N GLU A 139 5.98 3.31 -24.18
CA GLU A 139 4.64 2.84 -23.84
C GLU A 139 3.53 3.78 -24.32
N LYS A 140 3.73 5.11 -24.20
CA LYS A 140 2.80 6.09 -24.75
C LYS A 140 2.67 5.96 -26.27
N ALA A 141 3.77 5.74 -27.00
CA ALA A 141 3.76 5.54 -28.43
C ALA A 141 2.97 4.27 -28.82
N ILE A 142 3.16 3.17 -28.09
CA ILE A 142 2.40 1.92 -28.29
C ILE A 142 0.90 2.18 -28.06
N TYR A 143 0.53 2.87 -26.98
CA TYR A 143 -0.88 3.17 -26.70
C TYR A 143 -1.50 4.11 -27.73
N ARG A 144 -0.75 5.09 -28.26
CA ARG A 144 -1.21 5.95 -29.37
C ARG A 144 -1.47 5.14 -30.64
N ALA A 145 -0.52 4.28 -31.01
CA ALA A 145 -0.67 3.42 -32.19
C ALA A 145 -1.90 2.49 -32.09
N GLN A 146 -2.15 1.92 -30.91
CA GLN A 146 -3.35 1.09 -30.66
C GLN A 146 -4.67 1.86 -30.85
N MET A 147 -4.66 3.18 -30.74
CA MET A 147 -5.85 4.03 -30.80
C MET A 147 -5.91 4.90 -32.05
N GLU A 148 -4.97 4.78 -32.99
CA GLU A 148 -4.87 5.62 -34.20
C GLU A 148 -6.19 5.67 -35.01
N ASN A 149 -6.90 4.53 -35.07
CA ASN A 149 -8.17 4.41 -35.80
C ASN A 149 -9.42 4.58 -34.93
N SER A 150 -9.28 5.09 -33.69
CA SER A 150 -10.41 5.17 -32.76
C SER A 150 -11.36 6.35 -33.02
N GLY A 151 -10.97 7.31 -33.90
CA GLY A 151 -11.75 8.51 -34.20
C GLY A 151 -12.00 9.46 -33.03
N LYS A 152 -11.28 9.28 -31.91
CA LYS A 152 -11.45 10.08 -30.70
C LYS A 152 -10.64 11.38 -30.76
N PRO A 153 -11.16 12.48 -30.20
CA PRO A 153 -10.42 13.73 -30.06
C PRO A 153 -9.12 13.54 -29.25
N GLU A 154 -8.09 14.32 -29.55
CA GLU A 154 -6.76 14.22 -28.95
C GLU A 154 -6.78 14.35 -27.41
N ASN A 155 -7.60 15.24 -26.86
CA ASN A 155 -7.76 15.41 -25.42
C ASN A 155 -8.33 14.16 -24.73
N VAL A 156 -9.19 13.39 -25.41
CA VAL A 156 -9.71 12.12 -24.92
C VAL A 156 -8.65 11.02 -25.02
N LEU A 157 -7.89 11.01 -26.12
CA LEU A 157 -6.79 10.06 -26.30
C LEU A 157 -5.74 10.23 -25.19
N ASN A 158 -5.34 11.45 -24.87
CA ASN A 158 -4.37 11.72 -23.81
C ASN A 158 -4.86 11.21 -22.43
N LYS A 159 -6.13 11.41 -22.08
CA LYS A 159 -6.70 10.86 -20.85
C LYS A 159 -6.69 9.33 -20.80
N ILE A 160 -6.97 8.69 -21.94
CA ILE A 160 -6.93 7.22 -22.03
C ILE A 160 -5.49 6.72 -21.87
N ILE A 161 -4.51 7.41 -22.49
CA ILE A 161 -3.09 7.07 -22.37
C ILE A 161 -2.62 7.21 -20.92
N GLU A 162 -2.99 8.27 -20.22
CA GLU A 162 -2.69 8.45 -18.80
C GLU A 162 -3.29 7.31 -17.95
N GLY A 163 -4.54 6.92 -18.22
CA GLY A 163 -5.16 5.77 -17.55
C GLY A 163 -4.43 4.46 -17.82
N LYS A 164 -3.99 4.22 -19.05
CA LYS A 164 -3.20 3.02 -19.42
C LYS A 164 -1.80 3.04 -18.79
N LEU A 165 -1.17 4.21 -18.65
CA LEU A 165 0.08 4.35 -17.89
C LEU A 165 -0.11 3.99 -16.41
N GLY A 166 -1.27 4.30 -15.82
CA GLY A 166 -1.62 3.81 -14.49
C GLY A 166 -1.55 2.29 -14.38
N SER A 167 -2.08 1.58 -15.39
CA SER A 167 -2.00 0.11 -15.45
C SER A 167 -0.56 -0.39 -15.64
N PHE A 168 0.24 0.29 -16.46
CA PHE A 168 1.66 0.02 -16.62
C PHE A 168 2.41 0.13 -15.27
N TYR A 169 2.18 1.23 -14.53
CA TYR A 169 2.80 1.38 -13.21
C TYR A 169 2.36 0.29 -12.24
N SER A 170 1.07 -0.04 -12.20
CA SER A 170 0.57 -1.13 -11.34
C SER A 170 1.12 -2.51 -11.71
N GLN A 171 1.64 -2.69 -12.93
CA GLN A 171 2.25 -3.94 -13.38
C GLN A 171 3.75 -3.99 -13.07
N PHE A 172 4.49 -2.89 -13.24
CA PHE A 172 5.95 -2.89 -13.25
C PHE A 172 6.62 -2.11 -12.11
N VAL A 173 5.89 -1.26 -11.38
CA VAL A 173 6.42 -0.45 -10.29
C VAL A 173 6.01 -1.05 -8.96
N LEU A 174 6.99 -1.50 -8.18
CA LEU A 174 6.79 -2.23 -6.93
C LEU A 174 5.76 -1.57 -6.00
N VAL A 175 5.92 -0.28 -5.71
CA VAL A 175 5.05 0.42 -4.75
C VAL A 175 3.61 0.58 -5.23
N ASP A 176 3.37 0.54 -6.55
CA ASP A 176 2.04 0.62 -7.17
C ASP A 176 1.37 -0.74 -7.36
N GLN A 177 2.13 -1.84 -7.24
CA GLN A 177 1.57 -3.19 -7.40
C GLN A 177 0.61 -3.54 -6.27
N PRO A 178 -0.51 -4.22 -6.58
CA PRO A 178 -1.33 -4.87 -5.54
C PRO A 178 -0.52 -6.01 -4.90
N SER A 179 -0.61 -6.16 -3.58
CA SER A 179 0.09 -7.23 -2.87
C SER A 179 -0.39 -8.60 -3.35
N VAL A 180 0.55 -9.51 -3.60
CA VAL A 180 0.23 -10.90 -3.97
C VAL A 180 -0.47 -11.68 -2.86
N ARG A 181 -0.36 -11.20 -1.62
CA ARG A 181 -1.01 -11.80 -0.45
C ARG A 181 -2.42 -11.26 -0.22
N ASP A 182 -2.61 -9.95 -0.44
CA ASP A 182 -3.88 -9.26 -0.30
C ASP A 182 -4.04 -8.26 -1.45
N GLY A 183 -4.68 -8.69 -2.53
CA GLY A 183 -4.87 -7.88 -3.73
C GLY A 183 -5.67 -6.58 -3.53
N ALA A 184 -6.31 -6.38 -2.37
CA ALA A 184 -7.02 -5.16 -2.03
C ALA A 184 -6.09 -4.05 -1.50
N VAL A 185 -4.82 -4.38 -1.22
CA VAL A 185 -3.82 -3.47 -0.64
C VAL A 185 -2.62 -3.37 -1.57
N THR A 186 -2.16 -2.16 -1.88
CA THR A 186 -0.92 -1.97 -2.63
C THR A 186 0.31 -2.09 -1.73
N ILE A 187 1.47 -2.32 -2.33
CA ILE A 187 2.75 -2.36 -1.60
C ILE A 187 3.01 -1.01 -0.90
N SER A 188 2.70 0.11 -1.52
CA SER A 188 2.80 1.43 -0.89
C SER A 188 1.93 1.52 0.38
N GLN A 189 0.73 0.94 0.37
CA GLN A 189 -0.14 0.90 1.54
C GLN A 189 0.40 -0.03 2.63
N LEU A 190 1.00 -1.17 2.28
CA LEU A 190 1.68 -2.04 3.25
C LEU A 190 2.83 -1.32 3.96
N ILE A 191 3.68 -0.64 3.21
CA ILE A 191 4.77 0.17 3.75
C ILE A 191 4.23 1.27 4.67
N ALA A 192 3.17 1.97 4.25
CA ALA A 192 2.54 3.01 5.05
C ALA A 192 1.92 2.49 6.36
N GLN A 193 1.32 1.30 6.34
CA GLN A 193 0.81 0.64 7.55
C GLN A 193 1.95 0.31 8.52
N ALA A 194 3.06 -0.25 8.03
CA ALA A 194 4.24 -0.50 8.85
C ALA A 194 4.84 0.80 9.42
N SER A 195 4.93 1.85 8.60
CA SER A 195 5.35 3.19 9.03
C SER A 195 4.42 3.79 10.10
N ALA A 196 3.12 3.60 9.99
CA ALA A 196 2.16 4.04 10.99
C ALA A 196 2.34 3.29 12.31
N LYS A 197 2.57 1.98 12.24
CA LYS A 197 2.75 1.10 13.41
C LYS A 197 4.05 1.37 14.15
N THR A 198 5.15 1.56 13.43
CA THR A 198 6.47 1.82 14.00
C THR A 198 6.70 3.28 14.37
N GLY A 199 5.95 4.20 13.78
CA GLY A 199 6.14 5.64 13.95
C GLY A 199 7.29 6.24 13.13
N GLU A 200 7.97 5.44 12.29
CA GLU A 200 9.11 5.84 11.49
C GLU A 200 8.81 5.85 9.98
N ASN A 201 9.63 6.57 9.23
CA ASN A 201 9.66 6.45 7.79
C ASN A 201 10.25 5.09 7.40
N ILE A 202 9.57 4.37 6.53
CA ILE A 202 10.05 3.10 5.97
C ILE A 202 9.99 3.21 4.45
N GLN A 203 11.05 2.78 3.77
CA GLN A 203 11.09 2.78 2.32
C GLN A 203 11.89 1.59 1.77
N VAL A 204 11.52 1.13 0.58
CA VAL A 204 12.36 0.23 -0.20
C VAL A 204 13.38 1.10 -0.95
N SER A 205 14.67 0.78 -0.79
CA SER A 205 15.75 1.46 -1.51
C SER A 205 15.95 0.85 -2.88
N ARG A 206 16.18 -0.45 -2.91
CA ARG A 206 16.46 -1.22 -4.13
C ARG A 206 16.18 -2.70 -3.92
N PHE A 207 16.11 -3.43 -5.01
CA PHE A 207 16.05 -4.88 -5.00
C PHE A 207 16.79 -5.45 -6.22
N VAL A 208 17.10 -6.74 -6.15
CA VAL A 208 17.53 -7.54 -7.29
C VAL A 208 16.78 -8.86 -7.26
N ARG A 209 16.33 -9.28 -8.43
CA ARG A 209 15.66 -10.56 -8.63
C ARG A 209 16.41 -11.36 -9.69
N PHE A 210 16.69 -12.60 -9.35
CA PHE A 210 17.29 -13.57 -10.26
C PHE A 210 16.27 -14.65 -10.58
N ARG A 211 16.26 -15.08 -11.82
CA ARG A 211 15.52 -16.25 -12.26
C ARG A 211 16.42 -17.10 -13.15
N VAL A 212 16.45 -18.40 -12.89
CA VAL A 212 17.23 -19.33 -13.69
C VAL A 212 16.76 -19.29 -15.14
N GLY A 213 17.70 -19.04 -16.08
CA GLY A 213 17.42 -18.88 -17.50
C GLY A 213 17.12 -17.45 -17.97
N GLU A 214 16.93 -16.49 -17.08
CA GLU A 214 16.95 -15.07 -17.41
C GLU A 214 18.40 -14.59 -17.42
N GLY A 215 18.87 -14.01 -18.52
CA GLY A 215 20.26 -13.51 -18.66
C GLY A 215 21.23 -14.45 -19.39
N GLY A 216 20.77 -15.58 -19.94
CA GLY A 216 21.60 -16.49 -20.71
C GLY A 216 21.91 -16.04 -22.13
N ASP A 217 21.19 -15.09 -22.68
CA ASP A 217 21.38 -14.55 -24.03
C ASP A 217 21.69 -13.05 -23.96
N GLY A 218 22.97 -12.72 -23.69
CA GLY A 218 23.62 -11.49 -24.13
C GLY A 218 22.94 -10.15 -23.80
N GLN A 219 22.62 -9.85 -22.53
CA GLN A 219 22.52 -8.45 -22.10
C GLN A 219 23.85 -8.03 -21.50
N GLU A 220 24.67 -7.37 -22.35
CA GLU A 220 25.79 -6.56 -21.91
C GLU A 220 25.32 -5.62 -20.80
N ALA A 221 26.01 -5.72 -19.67
CA ALA A 221 25.89 -4.74 -18.59
C ALA A 221 26.22 -3.36 -19.20
N ALA A 222 25.21 -2.52 -19.34
CA ALA A 222 25.43 -1.11 -19.62
C ALA A 222 26.11 -0.51 -18.37
N SER A 223 27.40 -0.23 -18.54
CA SER A 223 28.26 0.52 -17.63
C SER A 223 27.80 1.96 -17.50
#